data_3a871ef4cf79e4c81cf49e206e20acae
#
_entry.id   3a871ef4cf79e4c81cf49e206e20acae
#
_cell.length_a   1.000
_cell.length_b   1.000
_cell.length_c   1.000
_cell.angle_alpha   90.00
_cell.angle_beta   90.00
_cell.angle_gamma   90.00
#
_symmetry.space_group_name_H-M   'P 1'
#
loop_
_entity.id
_entity.type
_entity.pdbx_description
1 polymer ?
#
loop_
_entity_poly.entity_id
_entity_poly.type
_entity_poly.pdbx_seq_one_letter_code
_entity_poly.pdbx_strand_id
1 'polypeptide(L)'
;SPRVEDDLIAYTWDKFLRTGDETWPARLPMTKAAVRAMDAITEFLGSEAGGKATVDTYVVSGGSKRGWTTWTTAAVDRRVVAICPIVIDVLNMAQSIKHHYRAYGFYAPAVGNYAEQHRILDWQDTPEIAALDRIEDPFSYRDRLTMPKLVLNAAGDQFFLPDSSQFYFNELPGPKYLRYVANTDHSMRNSDAYETLLAWQFAIAHKVPLPRFTWTHGSHGTLTLRTETKPAEVVLWTGHNESVRDFRLEVAGPVYKSVPITESSPGVYVANVPEPKSGWTAYFAELSFDVGAATPLKLTTDVVVTPRHLPFPDPKPASTPKGFLSK
;
A
#
# COMPACT_ATOMS: atom_id res chain seq x y z
N SER A 1 -4.50 -10.68 -29.33
CA SER A 1 -4.10 -11.60 -28.24
C SER A 1 -4.94 -11.35 -27.01
N PRO A 2 -5.20 -12.35 -26.17
CA PRO A 2 -5.92 -12.15 -24.91
C PRO A 2 -5.15 -11.17 -24.03
N ARG A 3 -5.88 -10.23 -23.38
CA ARG A 3 -5.32 -9.30 -22.41
C ARG A 3 -5.20 -9.97 -21.06
N VAL A 4 -4.13 -9.70 -20.35
CA VAL A 4 -3.86 -10.28 -19.02
C VAL A 4 -3.34 -9.21 -18.08
N GLU A 5 -3.48 -9.45 -16.77
CA GLU A 5 -2.87 -8.63 -15.72
C GLU A 5 -3.20 -7.13 -15.85
N ASP A 6 -2.21 -6.24 -15.82
CA ASP A 6 -2.40 -4.80 -15.87
C ASP A 6 -2.92 -4.30 -17.21
N ASP A 7 -2.60 -4.97 -18.33
CA ASP A 7 -3.17 -4.66 -19.64
C ASP A 7 -4.71 -4.85 -19.64
N LEU A 8 -5.21 -5.91 -19.00
CA LEU A 8 -6.66 -6.12 -18.89
C LEU A 8 -7.32 -5.04 -18.04
N ILE A 9 -6.74 -4.71 -16.89
CA ILE A 9 -7.29 -3.67 -16.00
C ILE A 9 -7.32 -2.33 -16.73
N ALA A 10 -6.21 -1.89 -17.29
CA ALA A 10 -6.11 -0.61 -17.99
C ALA A 10 -7.06 -0.54 -19.19
N TYR A 11 -7.22 -1.63 -19.96
CA TYR A 11 -8.20 -1.72 -21.04
C TYR A 11 -9.63 -1.51 -20.54
N THR A 12 -10.01 -2.17 -19.44
CA THR A 12 -11.38 -2.03 -18.92
C THR A 12 -11.64 -0.62 -18.38
N TRP A 13 -10.62 0.04 -17.84
CA TRP A 13 -10.70 1.44 -17.45
C TRP A 13 -10.87 2.36 -18.66
N ASP A 14 -10.12 2.16 -19.75
CA ASP A 14 -10.33 2.93 -20.99
C ASP A 14 -11.77 2.79 -21.51
N LYS A 15 -12.33 1.57 -21.45
CA LYS A 15 -13.72 1.35 -21.85
C LYS A 15 -14.71 2.11 -20.99
N PHE A 16 -14.56 2.05 -19.67
CA PHE A 16 -15.40 2.81 -18.75
C PHE A 16 -15.30 4.32 -19.01
N LEU A 17 -14.08 4.85 -19.08
CA LEU A 17 -13.82 6.28 -19.28
C LEU A 17 -14.48 6.83 -20.57
N ARG A 18 -14.57 6.00 -21.61
CA ARG A 18 -15.21 6.39 -22.88
C ARG A 18 -16.72 6.20 -22.90
N THR A 19 -17.25 5.17 -22.23
CA THR A 19 -18.66 4.75 -22.39
C THR A 19 -19.53 5.05 -21.18
N GLY A 20 -18.94 5.17 -19.98
CA GLY A 20 -19.68 5.26 -18.71
C GLY A 20 -20.32 3.95 -18.26
N ASP A 21 -20.07 2.83 -18.96
CA ASP A 21 -20.64 1.54 -18.62
C ASP A 21 -19.90 0.92 -17.44
N GLU A 22 -20.53 0.91 -16.28
CA GLU A 22 -19.99 0.43 -15.00
C GLU A 22 -19.77 -1.10 -14.96
N THR A 23 -20.15 -1.83 -15.98
CA THR A 23 -19.86 -3.26 -16.08
C THR A 23 -18.45 -3.57 -16.56
N TRP A 24 -17.73 -2.57 -17.10
CA TRP A 24 -16.37 -2.72 -17.58
C TRP A 24 -15.32 -2.90 -16.48
N PRO A 25 -15.28 -2.10 -15.39
CA PRO A 25 -14.20 -2.16 -14.41
C PRO A 25 -13.94 -3.56 -13.86
N ALA A 26 -12.82 -4.17 -14.24
CA ALA A 26 -12.54 -5.59 -13.99
C ALA A 26 -12.29 -5.91 -12.51
N ARG A 27 -12.02 -4.92 -11.66
CA ARG A 27 -11.87 -5.14 -10.21
C ARG A 27 -13.18 -5.49 -9.52
N LEU A 28 -14.33 -5.11 -10.08
CA LEU A 28 -15.64 -5.50 -9.55
C LEU A 28 -15.85 -7.02 -9.62
N PRO A 29 -15.66 -7.70 -10.76
CA PRO A 29 -15.72 -9.17 -10.81
C PRO A 29 -14.59 -9.84 -10.00
N MET A 30 -13.40 -9.25 -9.84
CA MET A 30 -12.37 -9.77 -8.95
C MET A 30 -12.83 -9.77 -7.50
N THR A 31 -13.45 -8.69 -7.02
CA THR A 31 -14.05 -8.60 -5.69
C THR A 31 -15.15 -9.63 -5.50
N LYS A 32 -16.05 -9.76 -6.48
CA LYS A 32 -17.10 -10.78 -6.48
C LYS A 32 -16.52 -12.19 -6.39
N ALA A 33 -15.44 -12.48 -7.11
CA ALA A 33 -14.77 -13.78 -7.06
C ALA A 33 -14.22 -14.08 -5.65
N ALA A 34 -13.60 -13.11 -4.97
CA ALA A 34 -13.14 -13.28 -3.61
C ALA A 34 -14.28 -13.54 -2.61
N VAL A 35 -15.40 -12.81 -2.72
CA VAL A 35 -16.60 -13.04 -1.90
C VAL A 35 -17.15 -14.44 -2.14
N ARG A 36 -17.26 -14.89 -3.41
CA ARG A 36 -17.75 -16.24 -3.76
C ARG A 36 -16.79 -17.35 -3.32
N ALA A 37 -15.49 -17.10 -3.28
CA ALA A 37 -14.54 -18.04 -2.71
C ALA A 37 -14.78 -18.26 -1.21
N MET A 38 -15.06 -17.19 -0.46
CA MET A 38 -15.44 -17.29 0.95
C MET A 38 -16.76 -18.07 1.14
N ASP A 39 -17.75 -17.86 0.27
CA ASP A 39 -19.00 -18.63 0.29
C ASP A 39 -18.73 -20.13 0.10
N ALA A 40 -17.93 -20.47 -0.92
CA ALA A 40 -17.58 -21.86 -1.23
C ALA A 40 -16.79 -22.52 -0.09
N ILE A 41 -15.86 -21.81 0.55
CA ILE A 41 -15.10 -22.29 1.70
C ILE A 41 -16.04 -22.56 2.89
N THR A 42 -16.93 -21.62 3.22
CA THR A 42 -17.93 -21.80 4.29
C THR A 42 -18.81 -23.02 4.03
N GLU A 43 -19.34 -23.15 2.84
CA GLU A 43 -20.22 -24.26 2.46
C GLU A 43 -19.48 -25.60 2.50
N PHE A 44 -18.30 -25.67 1.87
CA PHE A 44 -17.51 -26.90 1.84
C PHE A 44 -17.12 -27.36 3.24
N LEU A 45 -16.53 -26.47 4.07
CA LEU A 45 -16.09 -26.82 5.42
C LEU A 45 -17.26 -27.19 6.34
N GLY A 46 -18.44 -26.62 6.14
CA GLY A 46 -19.67 -26.98 6.85
C GLY A 46 -20.25 -28.33 6.47
N SER A 47 -19.87 -28.89 5.32
CA SER A 47 -20.32 -30.19 4.85
C SER A 47 -19.64 -31.36 5.58
N GLU A 48 -20.14 -32.58 5.35
CA GLU A 48 -19.48 -33.81 5.86
C GLU A 48 -18.06 -33.99 5.31
N ALA A 49 -17.89 -33.71 4.01
CA ALA A 49 -16.59 -33.81 3.35
C ALA A 49 -15.57 -32.79 3.88
N GLY A 50 -16.04 -31.60 4.32
CA GLY A 50 -15.22 -30.56 4.93
C GLY A 50 -15.05 -30.68 6.44
N GLY A 51 -15.59 -31.73 7.07
CA GLY A 51 -15.40 -32.02 8.50
C GLY A 51 -16.38 -31.28 9.42
N LYS A 52 -17.47 -30.70 8.89
CA LYS A 52 -18.52 -29.97 9.64
C LYS A 52 -17.97 -28.81 10.48
N ALA A 53 -16.93 -28.14 9.94
CA ALA A 53 -16.31 -26.98 10.58
C ALA A 53 -17.10 -25.70 10.26
N THR A 54 -17.34 -24.87 11.28
CA THR A 54 -17.94 -23.56 11.08
C THR A 54 -16.83 -22.53 10.78
N VAL A 55 -16.94 -21.87 9.61
CA VAL A 55 -16.09 -20.77 9.21
C VAL A 55 -16.97 -19.60 8.83
N ASP A 56 -16.98 -18.56 9.65
CA ASP A 56 -17.83 -17.39 9.53
C ASP A 56 -17.05 -16.07 9.43
N THR A 57 -15.73 -16.14 9.61
CA THR A 57 -14.85 -14.97 9.54
C THR A 57 -13.59 -15.25 8.73
N TYR A 58 -13.05 -14.21 8.09
CA TYR A 58 -11.92 -14.32 7.18
C TYR A 58 -10.89 -13.21 7.43
N VAL A 59 -9.61 -13.57 7.31
CA VAL A 59 -8.52 -12.62 7.08
C VAL A 59 -8.20 -12.67 5.59
N VAL A 60 -8.30 -11.52 4.92
CA VAL A 60 -8.03 -11.44 3.48
C VAL A 60 -6.69 -10.77 3.24
N SER A 61 -5.87 -11.39 2.38
CA SER A 61 -4.59 -10.83 1.95
C SER A 61 -4.37 -11.08 0.45
N GLY A 62 -3.57 -10.23 -0.16
CA GLY A 62 -3.21 -10.39 -1.57
C GLY A 62 -2.21 -9.34 -2.00
N GLY A 63 -1.41 -9.66 -3.03
CA GLY A 63 -0.39 -8.77 -3.56
C GLY A 63 -0.85 -8.02 -4.82
N SER A 64 -0.42 -6.76 -4.97
CA SER A 64 -0.64 -5.95 -6.16
C SER A 64 -2.14 -5.84 -6.49
N LYS A 65 -2.58 -6.23 -7.68
CA LYS A 65 -4.00 -6.27 -8.08
C LYS A 65 -4.89 -7.04 -7.10
N ARG A 66 -4.36 -8.10 -6.48
CA ARG A 66 -5.08 -8.90 -5.45
C ARG A 66 -5.07 -8.16 -4.11
N GLY A 67 -4.08 -7.30 -3.84
CA GLY A 67 -4.09 -6.36 -2.71
C GLY A 67 -5.19 -5.31 -2.86
N TRP A 68 -5.41 -4.84 -4.08
CA TRP A 68 -6.57 -3.98 -4.38
C TRP A 68 -7.90 -4.72 -4.11
N THR A 69 -8.01 -5.98 -4.59
CA THR A 69 -9.16 -6.83 -4.30
C THR A 69 -9.32 -7.08 -2.79
N THR A 70 -8.23 -7.15 -2.04
CA THR A 70 -8.26 -7.26 -0.57
C THR A 70 -9.00 -6.08 0.06
N TRP A 71 -8.68 -4.85 -0.34
CA TRP A 71 -9.36 -3.64 0.11
C TRP A 71 -10.85 -3.64 -0.25
N THR A 72 -11.18 -3.91 -1.52
CA THR A 72 -12.57 -3.85 -1.98
C THR A 72 -13.42 -4.99 -1.42
N THR A 73 -12.85 -6.18 -1.20
CA THR A 73 -13.56 -7.29 -0.52
C THR A 73 -13.92 -6.92 0.91
N ALA A 74 -12.99 -6.30 1.65
CA ALA A 74 -13.27 -5.84 3.02
C ALA A 74 -14.33 -4.73 3.08
N ALA A 75 -14.42 -3.89 2.04
CA ALA A 75 -15.42 -2.84 1.95
C ALA A 75 -16.85 -3.36 1.72
N VAL A 76 -17.03 -4.59 1.18
CA VAL A 76 -18.32 -5.13 0.78
C VAL A 76 -18.76 -6.37 1.56
N ASP A 77 -17.86 -7.05 2.29
CA ASP A 77 -18.18 -8.28 3.03
C ASP A 77 -17.80 -8.18 4.52
N ARG A 78 -18.79 -8.21 5.38
CA ARG A 78 -18.63 -8.09 6.83
C ARG A 78 -17.96 -9.30 7.52
N ARG A 79 -17.82 -10.42 6.81
CA ARG A 79 -17.09 -11.59 7.31
C ARG A 79 -15.57 -11.33 7.34
N VAL A 80 -15.10 -10.30 6.64
CA VAL A 80 -13.68 -9.92 6.66
C VAL A 80 -13.38 -9.19 7.97
N VAL A 81 -12.65 -9.83 8.87
CA VAL A 81 -12.33 -9.31 10.20
C VAL A 81 -10.95 -8.66 10.30
N ALA A 82 -10.08 -8.89 9.34
CA ALA A 82 -8.79 -8.21 9.19
C ALA A 82 -8.28 -8.34 7.76
N ILE A 83 -7.40 -7.44 7.34
CA ILE A 83 -6.79 -7.46 6.01
C ILE A 83 -5.28 -7.23 6.04
N CYS A 84 -4.60 -7.77 5.01
CA CYS A 84 -3.23 -7.40 4.68
C CYS A 84 -3.10 -7.18 3.16
N PRO A 85 -3.39 -5.98 2.64
CA PRO A 85 -3.05 -5.61 1.27
C PRO A 85 -1.53 -5.47 1.14
N ILE A 86 -0.96 -6.09 0.10
CA ILE A 86 0.47 -6.19 -0.09
C ILE A 86 0.84 -5.49 -1.40
N VAL A 87 1.87 -4.65 -1.38
CA VAL A 87 2.42 -3.91 -2.53
C VAL A 87 1.33 -3.25 -3.40
N ILE A 88 0.48 -2.46 -2.75
CA ILE A 88 -0.57 -1.69 -3.41
C ILE A 88 -0.71 -0.30 -2.77
N ASP A 89 0.36 0.44 -2.75
CA ASP A 89 0.52 1.74 -2.09
C ASP A 89 0.04 2.89 -2.97
N VAL A 90 -1.25 2.86 -3.36
CA VAL A 90 -1.80 3.76 -4.39
C VAL A 90 -3.17 4.36 -4.05
N LEU A 91 -3.72 4.08 -2.87
CA LEU A 91 -5.01 4.64 -2.47
C LEU A 91 -4.98 6.18 -2.52
N ASN A 92 -6.14 6.79 -2.73
CA ASN A 92 -6.25 8.18 -3.16
C ASN A 92 -5.48 8.39 -4.47
N MET A 93 -5.89 7.60 -5.46
CA MET A 93 -5.16 7.33 -6.69
C MET A 93 -4.74 8.61 -7.43
N ALA A 94 -5.63 9.60 -7.51
CA ALA A 94 -5.33 10.87 -8.18
C ALA A 94 -4.10 11.57 -7.57
N GLN A 95 -3.96 11.59 -6.24
CA GLN A 95 -2.82 12.22 -5.57
C GLN A 95 -1.55 11.37 -5.71
N SER A 96 -1.67 10.05 -5.54
CA SER A 96 -0.55 9.12 -5.65
C SER A 96 0.09 9.14 -7.04
N ILE A 97 -0.72 9.19 -8.09
CA ILE A 97 -0.24 9.21 -9.49
C ILE A 97 0.41 10.56 -9.85
N LYS A 98 -0.14 11.68 -9.39
CA LYS A 98 0.53 12.99 -9.55
C LYS A 98 1.87 13.03 -8.84
N HIS A 99 1.92 12.52 -7.61
CA HIS A 99 3.15 12.43 -6.84
C HIS A 99 4.22 11.58 -7.55
N HIS A 100 3.82 10.44 -8.13
CA HIS A 100 4.68 9.58 -8.91
C HIS A 100 5.38 10.37 -10.04
N TYR A 101 4.62 11.09 -10.87
CA TYR A 101 5.20 11.89 -11.96
C TYR A 101 6.07 13.03 -11.43
N ARG A 102 5.62 13.72 -10.39
CA ARG A 102 6.36 14.85 -9.81
C ARG A 102 7.66 14.45 -9.16
N ALA A 103 7.77 13.20 -8.70
CA ALA A 103 9.01 12.66 -8.13
C ALA A 103 10.01 12.24 -9.22
N TYR A 104 9.54 11.64 -10.32
CA TYR A 104 10.40 11.03 -11.33
C TYR A 104 10.55 11.87 -12.61
N GLY A 105 9.57 12.71 -12.96
CA GLY A 105 9.48 13.41 -14.24
C GLY A 105 8.95 12.56 -15.39
N PHE A 106 8.60 11.31 -15.10
CA PHE A 106 8.01 10.33 -16.02
C PHE A 106 7.17 9.33 -15.23
N TYR A 107 6.43 8.48 -15.93
CA TYR A 107 5.79 7.32 -15.32
C TYR A 107 6.71 6.12 -15.42
N ALA A 108 6.96 5.43 -14.30
CA ALA A 108 7.85 4.27 -14.27
C ALA A 108 7.41 3.19 -15.28
N PRO A 109 8.35 2.46 -15.92
CA PRO A 109 8.00 1.43 -16.90
C PRO A 109 6.99 0.39 -16.39
N ALA A 110 7.01 0.09 -15.09
CA ALA A 110 6.08 -0.84 -14.45
C ALA A 110 4.60 -0.43 -14.62
N VAL A 111 4.29 0.86 -14.71
CA VAL A 111 2.93 1.36 -14.95
C VAL A 111 2.63 1.65 -16.42
N GLY A 112 3.48 1.18 -17.34
CA GLY A 112 3.39 1.43 -18.80
C GLY A 112 2.05 1.02 -19.43
N ASN A 113 1.38 -0.02 -18.92
CA ASN A 113 0.04 -0.38 -19.40
C ASN A 113 -0.98 0.76 -19.20
N TYR A 114 -0.86 1.51 -18.10
CA TYR A 114 -1.73 2.64 -17.78
C TYR A 114 -1.26 3.95 -18.44
N ALA A 115 0.05 4.17 -18.48
CA ALA A 115 0.64 5.40 -18.99
C ALA A 115 0.71 5.44 -20.53
N GLU A 116 1.37 4.45 -21.14
CA GLU A 116 1.71 4.45 -22.55
C GLU A 116 0.71 3.69 -23.42
N GLN A 117 0.36 2.46 -23.00
CA GLN A 117 -0.43 1.56 -23.83
C GLN A 117 -1.90 1.98 -23.93
N HIS A 118 -2.55 2.31 -22.80
CA HIS A 118 -3.96 2.72 -22.77
C HIS A 118 -4.15 4.19 -22.47
N ARG A 119 -3.08 4.92 -22.12
CA ARG A 119 -3.07 6.35 -21.85
C ARG A 119 -4.11 6.77 -20.79
N ILE A 120 -4.32 5.90 -19.79
CA ILE A 120 -5.24 6.16 -18.69
C ILE A 120 -4.80 7.39 -17.88
N LEU A 121 -3.48 7.58 -17.74
CA LEU A 121 -2.93 8.66 -16.95
C LEU A 121 -3.06 10.03 -17.63
N ASP A 122 -3.47 10.08 -18.91
CA ASP A 122 -3.86 11.33 -19.60
C ASP A 122 -5.23 11.86 -19.14
N TRP A 123 -6.05 11.02 -18.48
CA TRP A 123 -7.36 11.40 -17.98
C TRP A 123 -7.34 12.12 -16.63
N GLN A 124 -6.17 12.37 -16.07
CA GLN A 124 -6.05 13.08 -14.78
C GLN A 124 -6.84 14.40 -14.82
N ASP A 125 -7.49 14.71 -13.69
CA ASP A 125 -8.31 15.89 -13.50
C ASP A 125 -9.57 15.96 -14.39
N THR A 126 -9.95 14.89 -15.08
CA THR A 126 -11.22 14.83 -15.81
C THR A 126 -12.35 14.33 -14.89
N PRO A 127 -13.61 14.69 -15.18
CA PRO A 127 -14.75 14.14 -14.42
C PRO A 127 -14.92 12.64 -14.61
N GLU A 128 -14.46 12.09 -15.74
CA GLU A 128 -14.50 10.66 -16.03
C GLU A 128 -13.57 9.85 -15.12
N ILE A 129 -12.32 10.30 -14.90
CA ILE A 129 -11.43 9.62 -13.98
C ILE A 129 -11.94 9.71 -12.54
N ALA A 130 -12.51 10.85 -12.16
CA ALA A 130 -13.15 10.99 -10.86
C ALA A 130 -14.37 10.07 -10.70
N ALA A 131 -15.08 9.75 -11.78
CA ALA A 131 -16.14 8.74 -11.77
C ALA A 131 -15.58 7.33 -11.61
N LEU A 132 -14.48 7.00 -12.27
CA LEU A 132 -13.78 5.72 -12.11
C LEU A 132 -13.27 5.55 -10.68
N ASP A 133 -12.64 6.57 -10.09
CA ASP A 133 -12.12 6.54 -8.72
C ASP A 133 -13.21 6.26 -7.68
N ARG A 134 -14.43 6.78 -7.89
CA ARG A 134 -15.57 6.46 -7.02
C ARG A 134 -15.97 4.98 -7.05
N ILE A 135 -15.68 4.27 -8.13
CA ILE A 135 -15.99 2.84 -8.29
C ILE A 135 -14.82 1.97 -7.86
N GLU A 136 -13.61 2.32 -8.29
CA GLU A 136 -12.45 1.44 -8.21
C GLU A 136 -11.51 1.76 -7.07
N ASP A 137 -11.31 3.05 -6.69
CA ASP A 137 -10.38 3.41 -5.63
C ASP A 137 -10.95 3.03 -4.25
N PRO A 138 -10.29 2.12 -3.50
CA PRO A 138 -10.71 1.75 -2.15
C PRO A 138 -10.81 2.95 -1.19
N PHE A 139 -10.09 4.03 -1.46
CA PHE A 139 -10.18 5.27 -0.69
C PHE A 139 -11.59 5.87 -0.69
N SER A 140 -12.35 5.67 -1.76
CA SER A 140 -13.76 6.08 -1.85
C SER A 140 -14.67 5.31 -0.88
N TYR A 141 -14.23 4.16 -0.39
CA TYR A 141 -14.95 3.28 0.54
C TYR A 141 -14.32 3.24 1.93
N ARG A 142 -13.34 4.12 2.23
CA ARG A 142 -12.51 4.03 3.44
C ARG A 142 -13.31 3.97 4.73
N ASP A 143 -14.46 4.64 4.81
CA ASP A 143 -15.32 4.63 5.99
C ASP A 143 -15.85 3.23 6.35
N ARG A 144 -15.84 2.29 5.40
CA ARG A 144 -16.22 0.89 5.60
C ARG A 144 -15.06 0.03 6.11
N LEU A 145 -13.83 0.52 6.01
CA LEU A 145 -12.60 -0.20 6.31
C LEU A 145 -12.23 -0.06 7.79
N THR A 146 -13.12 -0.45 8.70
CA THR A 146 -12.96 -0.28 10.15
C THR A 146 -12.19 -1.41 10.83
N MET A 147 -12.04 -2.59 10.17
CA MET A 147 -11.30 -3.73 10.68
C MET A 147 -9.80 -3.45 10.80
N PRO A 148 -9.06 -4.21 11.62
CA PRO A 148 -7.61 -4.17 11.64
C PRO A 148 -7.00 -4.42 10.25
N LYS A 149 -6.02 -3.60 9.89
CA LYS A 149 -5.33 -3.66 8.59
C LYS A 149 -3.83 -3.47 8.72
N LEU A 150 -3.07 -4.35 8.08
CA LEU A 150 -1.64 -4.22 7.89
C LEU A 150 -1.36 -3.91 6.41
N VAL A 151 -0.90 -2.69 6.12
CA VAL A 151 -0.49 -2.29 4.77
C VAL A 151 0.99 -2.62 4.60
N LEU A 152 1.27 -3.66 3.80
CA LEU A 152 2.60 -4.22 3.65
C LEU A 152 3.17 -3.84 2.30
N ASN A 153 4.22 -3.00 2.27
CA ASN A 153 4.78 -2.41 1.08
C ASN A 153 6.30 -2.62 0.97
N ALA A 154 6.81 -2.54 -0.25
CA ALA A 154 8.24 -2.54 -0.53
C ALA A 154 8.77 -1.11 -0.59
N ALA A 155 9.89 -0.82 0.09
CA ALA A 155 10.49 0.51 0.04
C ALA A 155 11.24 0.79 -1.28
N GLY A 156 11.47 -0.25 -2.11
CA GLY A 156 12.06 -0.17 -3.45
C GLY A 156 11.12 -0.59 -4.57
N ASP A 157 9.80 -0.45 -4.37
CA ASP A 157 8.76 -0.84 -5.33
C ASP A 157 8.88 -0.04 -6.64
N GLN A 158 8.76 -0.73 -7.78
CA GLN A 158 8.83 -0.11 -9.11
C GLN A 158 7.50 0.47 -9.59
N PHE A 159 6.38 0.15 -8.92
CA PHE A 159 5.06 0.72 -9.22
C PHE A 159 4.73 1.92 -8.33
N PHE A 160 5.07 1.85 -7.04
CA PHE A 160 4.61 2.80 -6.02
C PHE A 160 5.79 3.42 -5.28
N LEU A 161 5.74 4.73 -5.08
CA LEU A 161 6.77 5.43 -4.33
C LEU A 161 6.71 5.04 -2.85
N PRO A 162 7.86 4.98 -2.17
CA PRO A 162 7.91 4.56 -0.77
C PRO A 162 7.12 5.49 0.17
N ASP A 163 6.91 6.75 -0.19
CA ASP A 163 6.19 7.74 0.61
C ASP A 163 4.73 7.94 0.18
N SER A 164 4.13 6.98 -0.56
CA SER A 164 2.75 7.08 -1.04
C SER A 164 1.70 7.00 0.07
N SER A 165 1.98 6.32 1.18
CA SER A 165 1.02 6.21 2.29
C SER A 165 0.59 7.55 2.91
N GLN A 166 1.35 8.62 2.68
CA GLN A 166 1.00 9.99 3.11
C GLN A 166 -0.35 10.47 2.58
N PHE A 167 -0.83 9.92 1.46
CA PHE A 167 -2.05 10.36 0.79
C PHE A 167 -3.33 9.69 1.31
N TYR A 168 -3.20 8.64 2.14
CA TYR A 168 -4.39 7.89 2.55
C TYR A 168 -4.32 7.31 3.97
N PHE A 169 -3.14 6.98 4.48
CA PHE A 169 -3.01 6.17 5.70
C PHE A 169 -3.68 6.83 6.90
N ASN A 170 -3.50 8.14 7.08
CA ASN A 170 -4.07 8.86 8.22
C ASN A 170 -5.60 8.92 8.20
N GLU A 171 -6.22 8.85 7.01
CA GLU A 171 -7.67 8.89 6.85
C GLU A 171 -8.35 7.53 6.98
N LEU A 172 -7.59 6.43 7.03
CA LEU A 172 -8.17 5.10 7.25
C LEU A 172 -8.69 4.98 8.69
N PRO A 173 -9.94 4.54 8.91
CA PRO A 173 -10.48 4.34 10.26
C PRO A 173 -10.00 3.03 10.89
N GLY A 174 -10.16 2.92 12.23
CA GLY A 174 -9.87 1.71 12.99
C GLY A 174 -8.36 1.38 13.10
N PRO A 175 -8.02 0.21 13.66
CA PRO A 175 -6.63 -0.21 13.82
C PRO A 175 -5.94 -0.33 12.46
N LYS A 176 -4.80 0.36 12.29
CA LYS A 176 -4.07 0.42 11.04
C LYS A 176 -2.58 0.43 11.30
N TYR A 177 -1.85 -0.34 10.49
CA TYR A 177 -0.42 -0.54 10.62
C TYR A 177 0.25 -0.48 9.27
N LEU A 178 1.46 0.05 9.23
CA LEU A 178 2.35 0.04 8.07
C LEU A 178 3.47 -0.97 8.28
N ARG A 179 3.90 -1.58 7.19
CA ARG A 179 5.13 -2.32 7.09
C ARG A 179 5.78 -2.01 5.75
N TYR A 180 6.80 -1.16 5.76
CA TYR A 180 7.69 -0.98 4.63
C TYR A 180 8.90 -1.90 4.77
N VAL A 181 9.17 -2.71 3.75
CA VAL A 181 10.30 -3.63 3.72
C VAL A 181 11.43 -2.99 2.94
N ALA A 182 12.56 -2.76 3.61
CA ALA A 182 13.75 -2.17 3.01
C ALA A 182 14.38 -3.11 1.97
N ASN A 183 15.03 -2.53 0.96
CA ASN A 183 15.85 -3.24 -0.02
C ASN A 183 15.13 -4.40 -0.76
N THR A 184 13.84 -4.27 -0.96
CA THR A 184 13.06 -5.20 -1.77
C THR A 184 12.20 -4.44 -2.77
N ASP A 185 11.79 -5.11 -3.82
CA ASP A 185 10.94 -4.60 -4.90
C ASP A 185 9.48 -5.09 -4.76
N HIS A 186 8.67 -4.84 -5.78
CA HIS A 186 7.26 -5.26 -5.85
C HIS A 186 7.06 -6.77 -5.67
N SER A 187 8.05 -7.59 -5.99
CA SER A 187 7.96 -9.03 -5.84
C SER A 187 8.06 -9.52 -4.39
N MET A 188 8.56 -8.68 -3.48
CA MET A 188 8.87 -9.01 -2.08
C MET A 188 9.84 -10.20 -1.91
N ARG A 189 10.55 -10.60 -2.98
CA ARG A 189 11.49 -11.72 -2.93
C ARG A 189 12.69 -11.40 -2.03
N ASN A 190 13.22 -12.44 -1.41
CA ASN A 190 14.41 -12.36 -0.54
C ASN A 190 14.24 -11.35 0.61
N SER A 191 13.04 -11.28 1.18
CA SER A 191 12.69 -10.41 2.29
C SER A 191 11.93 -11.15 3.39
N ASP A 192 11.72 -10.51 4.53
CA ASP A 192 10.95 -11.03 5.66
C ASP A 192 9.45 -10.67 5.62
N ALA A 193 8.95 -10.32 4.44
CA ALA A 193 7.55 -9.94 4.25
C ALA A 193 6.59 -11.09 4.59
N TYR A 194 6.98 -12.32 4.25
CA TYR A 194 6.16 -13.50 4.52
C TYR A 194 6.08 -13.81 6.02
N GLU A 195 7.19 -13.68 6.73
CA GLU A 195 7.25 -13.83 8.18
C GLU A 195 6.35 -12.80 8.89
N THR A 196 6.39 -11.56 8.43
CA THR A 196 5.49 -10.51 8.93
C THR A 196 4.02 -10.85 8.68
N LEU A 197 3.68 -11.35 7.48
CA LEU A 197 2.32 -11.78 7.16
C LEU A 197 1.85 -12.92 8.06
N LEU A 198 2.71 -13.93 8.31
CA LEU A 198 2.39 -15.04 9.20
C LEU A 198 2.18 -14.58 10.64
N ALA A 199 3.05 -13.70 11.16
CA ALA A 199 2.90 -13.12 12.50
C ALA A 199 1.61 -12.31 12.63
N TRP A 200 1.24 -11.55 11.60
CA TRP A 200 -0.04 -10.84 11.53
C TRP A 200 -1.24 -11.79 11.57
N GLN A 201 -1.24 -12.80 10.72
CA GLN A 201 -2.32 -13.80 10.68
C GLN A 201 -2.44 -14.54 12.01
N PHE A 202 -1.31 -14.92 12.62
CA PHE A 202 -1.27 -15.53 13.94
C PHE A 202 -1.92 -14.62 14.98
N ALA A 203 -1.51 -13.36 15.06
CA ALA A 203 -2.05 -12.42 16.04
C ALA A 203 -3.58 -12.25 15.91
N ILE A 204 -4.09 -12.14 14.67
CA ILE A 204 -5.54 -12.03 14.43
C ILE A 204 -6.26 -13.32 14.80
N ALA A 205 -5.78 -14.49 14.34
CA ALA A 205 -6.42 -15.78 14.57
C ALA A 205 -6.47 -16.14 16.07
N HIS A 206 -5.43 -15.82 16.81
CA HIS A 206 -5.33 -16.08 18.25
C HIS A 206 -5.82 -14.92 19.12
N LYS A 207 -6.36 -13.84 18.52
CA LYS A 207 -6.86 -12.64 19.22
C LYS A 207 -5.82 -12.00 20.14
N VAL A 208 -4.55 -12.07 19.73
CA VAL A 208 -3.45 -11.42 20.46
C VAL A 208 -3.65 -9.90 20.38
N PRO A 209 -3.53 -9.15 21.48
CA PRO A 209 -3.57 -7.70 21.45
C PRO A 209 -2.55 -7.13 20.49
N LEU A 210 -3.01 -6.35 19.52
CA LEU A 210 -2.11 -5.74 18.52
C LEU A 210 -1.30 -4.61 19.17
N PRO A 211 -0.03 -4.41 18.76
CA PRO A 211 0.85 -3.38 19.30
C PRO A 211 0.26 -1.98 19.17
N ARG A 212 0.50 -1.14 20.18
CA ARG A 212 0.11 0.27 20.17
C ARG A 212 1.33 1.15 20.19
N PHE A 213 1.45 1.96 19.18
CA PHE A 213 2.46 3.00 19.06
C PHE A 213 1.99 4.11 18.12
N THR A 214 2.59 5.27 18.26
CA THR A 214 2.35 6.44 17.43
C THR A 214 3.69 7.07 17.05
N TRP A 215 3.68 7.92 16.03
CA TRP A 215 4.85 8.67 15.64
C TRP A 215 4.49 10.07 15.15
N THR A 216 5.45 10.95 15.21
CA THR A 216 5.36 12.30 14.68
C THR A 216 6.65 12.71 14.00
N HIS A 217 6.52 13.46 12.93
CA HIS A 217 7.63 14.11 12.24
C HIS A 217 7.74 15.56 12.70
N GLY A 218 8.85 15.90 13.34
CA GLY A 218 9.18 17.26 13.78
C GLY A 218 9.99 18.03 12.74
N SER A 219 10.41 19.23 13.11
CA SER A 219 11.34 20.03 12.32
C SER A 219 12.71 19.35 12.21
N HIS A 220 13.48 19.74 11.19
CA HIS A 220 14.86 19.28 10.97
C HIS A 220 15.03 17.75 10.90
N GLY A 221 14.01 17.02 10.41
CA GLY A 221 14.07 15.57 10.24
C GLY A 221 13.95 14.76 11.52
N THR A 222 13.43 15.34 12.60
CA THR A 222 13.19 14.62 13.84
C THR A 222 12.02 13.67 13.67
N LEU A 223 12.23 12.38 13.98
CA LEU A 223 11.19 11.34 14.10
C LEU A 223 11.09 10.96 15.57
N THR A 224 9.90 11.13 16.15
CA THR A 224 9.62 10.73 17.53
C THR A 224 8.58 9.60 17.52
N LEU A 225 8.93 8.48 18.15
CA LEU A 225 8.05 7.33 18.37
C LEU A 225 7.60 7.32 19.83
N ARG A 226 6.34 6.96 20.06
CA ARG A 226 5.79 6.70 21.39
C ARG A 226 5.12 5.34 21.37
N THR A 227 5.55 4.44 22.24
CA THR A 227 5.08 3.06 22.30
C THR A 227 4.37 2.80 23.65
N GLU A 228 3.15 2.30 23.58
CA GLU A 228 2.46 1.74 24.76
C GLU A 228 2.82 0.25 24.91
N THR A 229 2.97 -0.46 23.77
CA THR A 229 3.46 -1.84 23.76
C THR A 229 4.97 -1.79 23.58
N LYS A 230 5.72 -2.43 24.48
CA LYS A 230 7.18 -2.46 24.42
C LYS A 230 7.66 -3.27 23.20
N PRO A 231 8.39 -2.65 22.25
CA PRO A 231 9.01 -3.40 21.17
C PRO A 231 10.25 -4.17 21.67
N ALA A 232 10.55 -5.28 21.03
CA ALA A 232 11.80 -6.03 21.27
C ALA A 232 13.00 -5.32 20.65
N GLU A 233 12.77 -4.63 19.52
CA GLU A 233 13.80 -3.88 18.81
C GLU A 233 13.16 -2.68 18.09
N VAL A 234 13.92 -1.57 18.00
CA VAL A 234 13.59 -0.41 17.19
C VAL A 234 14.79 -0.02 16.37
N VAL A 235 14.66 0.06 15.04
CA VAL A 235 15.72 0.48 14.14
C VAL A 235 15.26 1.60 13.22
N LEU A 236 16.17 2.48 12.85
CA LEU A 236 15.98 3.49 11.81
C LEU A 236 16.57 2.95 10.50
N TRP A 237 15.74 2.88 9.47
CA TRP A 237 16.19 2.65 8.10
C TRP A 237 16.39 3.97 7.37
N THR A 238 17.53 4.14 6.71
CA THR A 238 17.83 5.30 5.87
C THR A 238 18.40 4.84 4.53
N GLY A 239 17.88 5.37 3.44
CA GLY A 239 18.39 5.14 2.09
C GLY A 239 18.67 6.49 1.43
N HIS A 240 19.82 6.64 0.77
CA HIS A 240 20.19 7.88 0.09
C HIS A 240 20.41 7.67 -1.41
N ASN A 241 19.87 8.61 -2.21
CA ASN A 241 20.15 8.70 -3.63
C ASN A 241 20.65 10.11 -3.95
N GLU A 242 21.92 10.19 -4.36
CA GLU A 242 22.65 11.44 -4.58
C GLU A 242 22.09 12.26 -5.76
N SER A 243 21.51 11.60 -6.76
CA SER A 243 21.23 12.20 -8.07
C SER A 243 19.77 12.46 -8.34
N VAL A 244 18.89 11.55 -7.92
CA VAL A 244 17.46 11.55 -8.28
C VAL A 244 16.57 11.11 -7.10
N ARG A 245 15.33 11.60 -7.07
CA ARG A 245 14.34 11.21 -6.07
C ARG A 245 13.67 9.88 -6.45
N ASP A 246 14.50 8.85 -6.65
CA ASP A 246 14.07 7.55 -7.11
C ASP A 246 14.71 6.45 -6.26
N PHE A 247 13.87 5.74 -5.49
CA PHE A 247 14.28 4.70 -4.56
C PHE A 247 13.88 3.30 -5.05
N ARG A 248 13.44 3.15 -6.30
CA ARG A 248 13.20 1.84 -6.89
C ARG A 248 14.45 0.99 -6.81
N LEU A 249 14.30 -0.26 -6.39
CA LEU A 249 15.45 -1.16 -6.20
C LEU A 249 16.28 -1.33 -7.47
N GLU A 250 15.64 -1.34 -8.64
CA GLU A 250 16.29 -1.43 -9.95
C GLU A 250 17.11 -0.18 -10.33
N VAL A 251 16.85 0.97 -9.69
CA VAL A 251 17.53 2.24 -9.95
C VAL A 251 18.55 2.55 -8.86
N ALA A 252 18.11 2.55 -7.60
CA ALA A 252 18.94 2.94 -6.46
C ALA A 252 19.79 1.77 -5.92
N GLY A 253 19.42 0.52 -6.22
CA GLY A 253 20.00 -0.65 -5.58
C GLY A 253 19.55 -0.78 -4.11
N PRO A 254 20.20 -1.64 -3.31
CA PRO A 254 19.87 -1.87 -1.89
C PRO A 254 20.46 -0.75 -1.01
N VAL A 255 19.96 0.47 -1.17
CA VAL A 255 20.54 1.68 -0.52
C VAL A 255 20.17 1.83 0.94
N TYR A 256 19.15 1.14 1.42
CA TYR A 256 18.70 1.26 2.80
C TYR A 256 19.66 0.56 3.77
N LYS A 257 20.05 1.29 4.82
CA LYS A 257 20.86 0.79 5.94
C LYS A 257 20.11 1.04 7.24
N SER A 258 20.21 0.10 8.19
CA SER A 258 19.58 0.24 9.50
C SER A 258 20.58 0.56 10.59
N VAL A 259 20.12 1.33 11.56
CA VAL A 259 20.82 1.58 12.82
C VAL A 259 19.83 1.46 13.98
N PRO A 260 20.23 0.89 15.14
CA PRO A 260 19.36 0.85 16.31
C PRO A 260 18.98 2.25 16.79
N ILE A 261 17.72 2.40 17.25
CA ILE A 261 17.26 3.59 17.98
C ILE A 261 17.14 3.21 19.45
N THR A 262 17.94 3.83 20.30
CA THR A 262 17.87 3.63 21.75
C THR A 262 16.70 4.39 22.36
N GLU A 263 16.00 3.77 23.31
CA GLU A 263 14.95 4.40 24.10
C GLU A 263 15.51 5.62 24.85
N SER A 264 14.94 6.78 24.62
CA SER A 264 15.38 8.05 25.23
C SER A 264 14.71 8.33 26.58
N SER A 265 13.50 7.83 26.76
CA SER A 265 12.76 7.79 28.00
C SER A 265 11.69 6.68 27.89
N PRO A 266 11.05 6.20 28.96
CA PRO A 266 10.13 5.07 28.91
C PRO A 266 9.12 5.18 27.76
N GLY A 267 9.16 4.26 26.81
CA GLY A 267 8.28 4.21 25.63
C GLY A 267 8.55 5.27 24.56
N VAL A 268 9.66 6.03 24.66
CA VAL A 268 9.97 7.11 23.69
C VAL A 268 11.30 6.85 22.97
N TYR A 269 11.25 6.88 21.65
CA TYR A 269 12.41 6.72 20.77
C TYR A 269 12.49 7.94 19.86
N VAL A 270 13.69 8.49 19.69
CA VAL A 270 13.92 9.69 18.87
C VAL A 270 15.06 9.44 17.91
N ALA A 271 14.82 9.72 16.64
CA ALA A 271 15.84 9.73 15.60
C ALA A 271 15.88 11.09 14.89
N ASN A 272 17.04 11.47 14.36
CA ASN A 272 17.21 12.67 13.58
C ASN A 272 17.82 12.31 12.22
N VAL A 273 17.13 12.69 11.15
CA VAL A 273 17.58 12.51 9.76
C VAL A 273 17.58 13.89 9.10
N PRO A 274 18.67 14.63 9.20
CA PRO A 274 18.76 15.96 8.59
C PRO A 274 18.66 15.88 7.07
N GLU A 275 18.22 16.96 6.45
CA GLU A 275 18.27 17.07 4.99
C GLU A 275 19.69 16.85 4.47
N PRO A 276 19.86 16.04 3.42
CA PRO A 276 21.16 15.84 2.82
C PRO A 276 21.64 17.13 2.11
N LYS A 277 22.93 17.29 1.94
CA LYS A 277 23.51 18.43 1.20
C LYS A 277 23.17 18.38 -0.29
N SER A 278 22.94 17.21 -0.84
CA SER A 278 22.57 16.92 -2.23
C SER A 278 21.71 15.65 -2.28
N GLY A 279 20.94 15.49 -3.34
CA GLY A 279 20.06 14.32 -3.52
C GLY A 279 18.91 14.26 -2.53
N TRP A 280 18.45 13.04 -2.26
CA TRP A 280 17.31 12.75 -1.40
C TRP A 280 17.60 11.58 -0.47
N THR A 281 17.09 11.66 0.75
CA THR A 281 17.14 10.58 1.74
C THR A 281 15.74 10.12 2.09
N ALA A 282 15.44 8.83 1.90
CA ALA A 282 14.24 8.19 2.40
C ALA A 282 14.54 7.55 3.75
N TYR A 283 13.60 7.66 4.71
CA TYR A 283 13.78 7.07 6.04
C TYR A 283 12.46 6.68 6.69
N PHE A 284 12.53 5.67 7.56
CA PHE A 284 11.44 5.21 8.40
C PHE A 284 11.98 4.42 9.60
N ALA A 285 11.21 4.32 10.66
CA ALA A 285 11.54 3.44 11.77
C ALA A 285 10.79 2.10 11.64
N GLU A 286 11.47 1.00 11.99
CA GLU A 286 10.91 -0.34 12.12
C GLU A 286 10.91 -0.76 13.57
N LEU A 287 9.79 -1.32 14.04
CA LEU A 287 9.61 -1.84 15.38
C LEU A 287 9.25 -3.33 15.29
N SER A 288 9.94 -4.16 16.06
CA SER A 288 9.68 -5.61 16.16
C SER A 288 8.94 -5.92 17.45
N PHE A 289 7.81 -6.62 17.36
CA PHE A 289 6.99 -6.99 18.50
C PHE A 289 6.85 -8.52 18.62
N ASP A 290 7.03 -9.03 19.82
CA ASP A 290 6.67 -10.41 20.13
C ASP A 290 5.15 -10.52 20.28
N VAL A 291 4.52 -11.30 19.41
CA VAL A 291 3.08 -11.62 19.45
C VAL A 291 2.83 -13.08 19.73
N GLY A 292 3.85 -13.83 20.18
CA GLY A 292 3.78 -15.26 20.43
C GLY A 292 3.82 -16.14 19.17
N ALA A 293 4.06 -15.55 17.99
CA ALA A 293 4.28 -16.27 16.75
C ALA A 293 5.74 -16.76 16.64
N ALA A 294 6.03 -17.61 15.64
CA ALA A 294 7.38 -18.11 15.40
C ALA A 294 8.38 -17.00 15.02
N THR A 295 7.88 -15.90 14.47
CA THR A 295 8.67 -14.72 14.08
C THR A 295 8.00 -13.46 14.63
N PRO A 296 8.76 -12.38 14.90
CA PRO A 296 8.18 -11.15 15.40
C PRO A 296 7.28 -10.49 14.36
N LEU A 297 6.25 -9.79 14.85
CA LEU A 297 5.46 -8.89 14.02
C LEU A 297 6.25 -7.58 13.84
N LYS A 298 6.73 -7.34 12.64
CA LYS A 298 7.43 -6.12 12.28
C LYS A 298 6.48 -5.09 11.71
N LEU A 299 6.52 -3.89 12.26
CA LEU A 299 5.70 -2.75 11.87
C LEU A 299 6.59 -1.54 11.63
N THR A 300 6.15 -0.58 10.82
CA THR A 300 6.96 0.61 10.55
C THR A 300 6.16 1.90 10.72
N THR A 301 6.86 3.01 10.76
CA THR A 301 6.29 4.32 10.46
C THR A 301 6.02 4.43 8.96
N ASP A 302 5.39 5.53 8.53
CA ASP A 302 5.44 5.98 7.13
C ASP A 302 6.90 6.26 6.71
N VAL A 303 7.15 6.15 5.41
CA VAL A 303 8.43 6.59 4.84
C VAL A 303 8.36 8.08 4.54
N VAL A 304 9.37 8.80 4.98
CA VAL A 304 9.58 10.21 4.61
C VAL A 304 10.76 10.32 3.67
N VAL A 305 10.60 11.12 2.62
CA VAL A 305 11.70 11.49 1.70
C VAL A 305 12.04 12.96 1.92
N THR A 306 13.30 13.23 2.28
CA THR A 306 13.80 14.59 2.53
C THR A 306 14.94 14.92 1.55
N PRO A 307 15.00 16.16 1.00
CA PRO A 307 14.02 17.23 1.12
C PRO A 307 12.64 16.86 0.54
N ARG A 308 11.58 17.47 1.07
CA ARG A 308 10.20 17.15 0.65
C ARG A 308 9.81 17.71 -0.72
N HIS A 309 10.62 18.59 -1.29
CA HIS A 309 10.31 19.17 -2.60
C HIS A 309 10.32 18.09 -3.70
N LEU A 310 9.41 18.22 -4.66
CA LEU A 310 9.31 17.36 -5.81
C LEU A 310 10.01 18.05 -7.00
N PRO A 311 10.94 17.36 -7.69
CA PRO A 311 11.78 17.99 -8.71
C PRO A 311 11.03 18.37 -9.99
N PHE A 312 9.85 17.79 -10.24
CA PHE A 312 9.11 18.01 -11.48
C PHE A 312 7.72 18.63 -11.23
N PRO A 313 7.19 19.42 -12.20
CA PRO A 313 5.84 19.95 -12.13
C PRO A 313 4.78 18.85 -12.30
N ASP A 314 3.51 19.22 -12.16
CA ASP A 314 2.40 18.32 -12.46
C ASP A 314 2.45 17.82 -13.91
N PRO A 315 2.07 16.56 -14.16
CA PRO A 315 2.00 16.03 -15.52
C PRO A 315 1.01 16.80 -16.37
N LYS A 316 1.37 17.04 -17.63
CA LYS A 316 0.48 17.66 -18.60
C LYS A 316 0.32 16.74 -19.80
N PRO A 317 -0.87 16.16 -20.01
CA PRO A 317 -1.12 15.36 -21.20
C PRO A 317 -1.04 16.23 -22.46
N ALA A 318 -0.58 15.65 -23.56
CA ALA A 318 -0.51 16.36 -24.86
C ALA A 318 -1.88 16.84 -25.33
N SER A 319 -2.94 16.11 -24.97
CA SER A 319 -4.33 16.48 -25.19
C SER A 319 -5.20 15.85 -24.08
N THR A 320 -6.15 16.60 -23.56
CA THR A 320 -7.14 16.03 -22.63
C THR A 320 -8.07 15.09 -23.39
N PRO A 321 -8.18 13.82 -23.01
CA PRO A 321 -9.11 12.90 -23.63
C PRO A 321 -10.57 13.35 -23.44
N LYS A 322 -11.46 12.91 -24.34
CA LYS A 322 -12.91 13.13 -24.22
C LYS A 322 -13.62 11.80 -23.96
N GLY A 323 -14.45 11.78 -22.95
CA GLY A 323 -15.17 10.60 -22.50
C GLY A 323 -16.68 10.81 -22.40
N PHE A 324 -17.33 9.98 -21.60
CA PHE A 324 -18.78 9.96 -21.51
C PHE A 324 -19.39 11.18 -20.79
N LEU A 325 -18.60 11.93 -20.01
CA LEU A 325 -19.02 13.16 -19.36
C LEU A 325 -18.54 14.42 -20.08
N SER A 326 -17.66 14.27 -21.07
CA SER A 326 -17.17 15.41 -21.86
C SER A 326 -18.22 15.79 -22.92
N LYS A 327 -18.77 16.99 -22.83
CA LYS A 327 -19.69 17.57 -23.84
C LYS A 327 -18.92 18.16 -25.01
#